data_9f3448a4edd0559fdab779dda4441ab6
#
_entry.id   9f3448a4edd0559fdab779dda4441ab6
#
_cell.length_a   1.000
_cell.length_b   1.000
_cell.length_c   1.000
_cell.angle_alpha   90.00
_cell.angle_beta   90.00
_cell.angle_gamma   90.00
#
_symmetry.space_group_name_H-M   'P 1'
#
loop_
_entity.id
_entity.type
_entity.pdbx_description
1 polymer ?
#
loop_
_entity_poly.entity_id
_entity_poly.type
_entity_poly.pdbx_seq_one_letter_code
_entity_poly.pdbx_strand_id
1 'polypeptide(L)'
;MTSAAVPHQPLTPQQTARTPENRRHMIRRRAFTLLTIVLLIGVPAGYLVISANQSRDSGKQKEEKWSATGLTAGWPSLVQRRLYQVPVPPYSRDVAYYETNNWKTSRLYTQFLTSNEGLERFLRQTGTEATALKMGDVAIGTRDQQVIGWSFSGPGPWYGLVHKQKSPSPTHDIVVNRSDPAHPMVYVVSRTVP
;
A
#
# COMPACT_ATOMS: atom_id res chain seq x y z
N MET A 1 -35.84 -71.41 72.60
CA MET A 1 -35.48 -72.04 71.31
C MET A 1 -35.53 -70.98 70.24
N THR A 2 -34.39 -70.44 69.91
CA THR A 2 -34.24 -69.22 69.12
C THR A 2 -33.79 -69.61 67.71
N SER A 3 -34.65 -69.36 66.71
CA SER A 3 -34.35 -69.64 65.33
C SER A 3 -33.57 -68.45 64.75
N ALA A 4 -32.37 -68.69 64.23
CA ALA A 4 -31.53 -67.70 63.62
C ALA A 4 -31.95 -67.47 62.17
N ALA A 5 -32.21 -66.17 61.81
CA ALA A 5 -32.50 -65.74 60.48
C ALA A 5 -31.18 -65.57 59.68
N VAL A 6 -31.13 -66.11 58.45
CA VAL A 6 -30.02 -65.97 57.50
C VAL A 6 -30.17 -64.65 56.79
N PRO A 7 -29.14 -63.80 56.70
CA PRO A 7 -29.23 -62.53 55.94
C PRO A 7 -29.17 -62.74 54.43
N HIS A 8 -30.11 -62.13 53.72
CA HIS A 8 -30.11 -62.08 52.29
C HIS A 8 -28.96 -61.17 51.80
N GLN A 9 -28.10 -61.70 50.94
CA GLN A 9 -27.12 -60.93 50.21
C GLN A 9 -27.80 -60.15 49.05
N PRO A 10 -27.52 -58.88 48.88
CA PRO A 10 -28.01 -58.11 47.73
C PRO A 10 -27.30 -58.53 46.41
N LEU A 11 -28.08 -58.74 45.37
CA LEU A 11 -27.61 -59.08 44.04
C LEU A 11 -26.79 -57.90 43.44
N THR A 12 -25.56 -58.23 43.10
CA THR A 12 -24.62 -57.32 42.44
C THR A 12 -25.21 -56.90 41.08
N PRO A 13 -25.22 -55.62 40.71
CA PRO A 13 -25.69 -55.19 39.37
C PRO A 13 -24.79 -55.82 38.31
N GLN A 14 -25.39 -56.50 37.33
CA GLN A 14 -24.71 -57.02 36.18
C GLN A 14 -24.12 -55.80 35.43
N GLN A 15 -22.79 -55.72 35.36
CA GLN A 15 -22.08 -54.85 34.43
C GLN A 15 -22.45 -55.28 33.02
N THR A 16 -23.26 -54.49 32.36
CA THR A 16 -23.50 -54.60 30.92
C THR A 16 -22.18 -54.50 30.19
N ALA A 17 -21.69 -55.61 29.66
CA ALA A 17 -20.51 -55.67 28.83
C ALA A 17 -20.69 -54.69 27.65
N ARG A 18 -19.93 -53.59 27.62
CA ARG A 18 -19.87 -52.69 26.49
C ARG A 18 -19.35 -53.48 25.31
N THR A 19 -20.16 -53.56 24.26
CA THR A 19 -19.82 -54.15 22.95
C THR A 19 -18.52 -53.51 22.48
N PRO A 20 -17.50 -54.27 22.03
CA PRO A 20 -16.26 -53.67 21.54
C PRO A 20 -16.58 -52.84 20.28
N GLU A 21 -16.54 -51.54 20.45
CA GLU A 21 -16.69 -50.58 19.35
C GLU A 21 -15.65 -50.90 18.27
N ASN A 22 -16.12 -51.13 17.06
CA ASN A 22 -15.31 -51.61 15.96
C ASN A 22 -14.11 -50.64 15.73
N ARG A 23 -12.89 -51.06 16.09
CA ARG A 23 -11.65 -50.26 16.05
C ARG A 23 -11.46 -49.49 14.73
N ARG A 24 -11.94 -50.04 13.62
CA ARG A 24 -11.93 -49.44 12.30
C ARG A 24 -12.86 -48.22 12.20
N HIS A 25 -14.00 -48.23 12.87
CA HIS A 25 -14.94 -47.13 12.91
C HIS A 25 -14.41 -45.95 13.73
N MET A 26 -13.74 -46.23 14.83
CA MET A 26 -13.13 -45.23 15.70
C MET A 26 -11.95 -44.52 15.01
N ILE A 27 -11.10 -45.29 14.30
CA ILE A 27 -9.99 -44.72 13.50
C ILE A 27 -10.52 -43.85 12.35
N ARG A 28 -11.54 -44.28 11.65
CA ARG A 28 -12.15 -43.48 10.57
C ARG A 28 -12.77 -42.17 11.10
N ARG A 29 -13.48 -42.20 12.21
CA ARG A 29 -14.02 -41.00 12.86
C ARG A 29 -12.91 -40.01 13.26
N ARG A 30 -11.85 -40.49 13.90
CA ARG A 30 -10.70 -39.66 14.29
C ARG A 30 -9.97 -39.09 13.09
N ALA A 31 -9.77 -39.86 12.03
CA ALA A 31 -9.17 -39.41 10.79
C ALA A 31 -10.03 -38.33 10.12
N PHE A 32 -11.36 -38.51 10.09
CA PHE A 32 -12.28 -37.50 9.52
C PHE A 32 -12.27 -36.20 10.34
N THR A 33 -12.25 -36.29 11.67
CA THR A 33 -12.16 -35.08 12.53
C THR A 33 -10.86 -34.34 12.34
N LEU A 34 -9.72 -35.06 12.27
CA LEU A 34 -8.42 -34.46 11.98
C LEU A 34 -8.37 -33.81 10.60
N LEU A 35 -8.90 -34.46 9.58
CA LEU A 35 -8.99 -33.90 8.23
C LEU A 35 -9.82 -32.62 8.22
N THR A 36 -10.96 -32.60 8.91
CA THR A 36 -11.83 -31.43 9.01
C THR A 36 -11.12 -30.27 9.72
N ILE A 37 -10.39 -30.54 10.81
CA ILE A 37 -9.62 -29.53 11.54
C ILE A 37 -8.50 -28.95 10.65
N VAL A 38 -7.76 -29.82 9.94
CA VAL A 38 -6.69 -29.38 9.03
C VAL A 38 -7.25 -28.54 7.88
N LEU A 39 -8.40 -28.91 7.31
CA LEU A 39 -9.06 -28.14 6.26
C LEU A 39 -9.58 -26.79 6.78
N LEU A 40 -10.21 -26.78 7.96
CA LEU A 40 -10.88 -25.60 8.50
C LEU A 40 -9.90 -24.54 9.01
N ILE A 41 -8.74 -24.95 9.50
CA ILE A 41 -7.70 -24.05 10.04
C ILE A 41 -6.54 -23.88 9.04
N GLY A 42 -6.11 -24.96 8.39
CA GLY A 42 -4.95 -24.95 7.51
C GLY A 42 -5.16 -24.17 6.21
N VAL A 43 -6.34 -24.27 5.62
CA VAL A 43 -6.64 -23.53 4.37
C VAL A 43 -6.70 -22.02 4.60
N PRO A 44 -7.45 -21.48 5.59
CA PRO A 44 -7.44 -20.04 5.87
C PRO A 44 -6.08 -19.53 6.32
N ALA A 45 -5.36 -20.27 7.14
CA ALA A 45 -4.03 -19.91 7.60
C ALA A 45 -3.03 -19.87 6.42
N GLY A 46 -3.07 -20.87 5.54
CA GLY A 46 -2.26 -20.90 4.32
C GLY A 46 -2.57 -19.72 3.38
N TYR A 47 -3.84 -19.40 3.20
CA TYR A 47 -4.26 -18.24 2.40
C TYR A 47 -3.75 -16.92 2.99
N LEU A 48 -3.83 -16.75 4.31
CA LEU A 48 -3.30 -15.55 4.98
C LEU A 48 -1.79 -15.41 4.83
N VAL A 49 -1.04 -16.50 4.91
CA VAL A 49 0.43 -16.50 4.71
C VAL A 49 0.78 -16.12 3.25
N ILE A 50 0.09 -16.71 2.27
CA ILE A 50 0.32 -16.39 0.84
C ILE A 50 -0.04 -14.93 0.56
N SER A 51 -1.20 -14.46 1.05
CA SER A 51 -1.65 -13.08 0.87
C SER A 51 -0.69 -12.07 1.54
N ALA A 52 -0.20 -12.37 2.74
CA ALA A 52 0.77 -11.52 3.45
C ALA A 52 2.12 -11.45 2.72
N ASN A 53 2.60 -12.58 2.17
CA ASN A 53 3.85 -12.60 1.41
C ASN A 53 3.71 -11.84 0.08
N GLN A 54 2.60 -12.01 -0.64
CA GLN A 54 2.35 -11.30 -1.89
C GLN A 54 2.23 -9.78 -1.69
N SER A 55 1.64 -9.33 -0.56
CA SER A 55 1.62 -7.91 -0.19
C SER A 55 3.00 -7.38 0.18
N ARG A 56 3.83 -8.17 0.85
CA ARG A 56 5.21 -7.81 1.21
C ARG A 56 6.12 -7.72 -0.01
N ASP A 57 6.00 -8.64 -0.95
CA ASP A 57 6.87 -8.66 -2.15
C ASP A 57 6.54 -7.50 -3.08
N SER A 58 5.26 -7.17 -3.28
CA SER A 58 4.88 -5.99 -4.06
C SER A 58 5.27 -4.67 -3.37
N GLY A 59 5.28 -4.60 -2.04
CA GLY A 59 5.79 -3.48 -1.26
C GLY A 59 7.30 -3.32 -1.40
N LYS A 60 8.05 -4.39 -1.20
CA LYS A 60 9.52 -4.40 -1.29
C LYS A 60 10.04 -4.01 -2.67
N GLN A 61 9.46 -4.54 -3.75
CA GLN A 61 9.84 -4.17 -5.12
C GLN A 61 9.62 -2.69 -5.41
N LYS A 62 8.55 -2.10 -4.87
CA LYS A 62 8.31 -0.65 -4.97
C LYS A 62 9.29 0.14 -4.12
N GLU A 63 9.55 -0.30 -2.89
CA GLU A 63 10.54 0.34 -2.01
C GLU A 63 11.95 0.28 -2.58
N GLU A 64 12.39 -0.84 -3.15
CA GLU A 64 13.68 -0.99 -3.82
C GLU A 64 13.82 -0.06 -5.02
N LYS A 65 12.76 0.07 -5.83
CA LYS A 65 12.74 1.00 -6.97
C LYS A 65 12.93 2.46 -6.54
N TRP A 66 12.44 2.85 -5.37
CA TRP A 66 12.43 4.23 -4.90
C TRP A 66 13.39 4.52 -3.75
N SER A 67 13.93 3.51 -3.08
CA SER A 67 14.87 3.67 -1.96
C SER A 67 16.16 4.40 -2.34
N ALA A 68 16.62 4.21 -3.58
CA ALA A 68 17.78 4.93 -4.12
C ALA A 68 17.52 6.44 -4.30
N THR A 69 16.25 6.86 -4.34
CA THR A 69 15.84 8.25 -4.57
C THR A 69 15.29 8.94 -3.32
N GLY A 70 15.24 8.25 -2.17
CA GLY A 70 14.64 8.80 -0.95
C GLY A 70 13.11 8.98 -0.99
N LEU A 71 12.46 8.61 -2.10
CA LEU A 71 11.01 8.69 -2.26
C LEU A 71 10.29 7.50 -1.62
N THR A 72 9.15 7.76 -1.02
CA THR A 72 8.22 6.73 -0.55
C THR A 72 7.23 6.38 -1.67
N ALA A 73 7.17 5.09 -2.03
CA ALA A 73 6.18 4.62 -3.00
C ALA A 73 4.76 4.75 -2.46
N GLY A 74 3.88 5.37 -3.21
CA GLY A 74 2.48 5.52 -2.85
C GLY A 74 1.97 6.95 -3.02
N TRP A 75 0.72 7.14 -2.63
CA TRP A 75 0.04 8.42 -2.73
C TRP A 75 0.32 9.27 -1.50
N PRO A 76 0.61 10.59 -1.66
CA PRO A 76 0.60 11.49 -0.53
C PRO A 76 -0.78 11.45 0.15
N SER A 77 -0.81 11.59 1.47
CA SER A 77 -2.07 11.63 2.22
C SER A 77 -3.00 12.76 1.72
N LEU A 78 -4.29 12.64 2.00
CA LEU A 78 -5.26 13.68 1.63
C LEU A 78 -4.90 15.06 2.22
N VAL A 79 -4.36 15.06 3.46
CA VAL A 79 -3.90 16.27 4.15
C VAL A 79 -2.72 16.89 3.40
N GLN A 80 -1.71 16.10 3.04
CA GLN A 80 -0.56 16.57 2.27
C GLN A 80 -0.98 17.13 0.92
N ARG A 81 -1.81 16.41 0.16
CA ARG A 81 -2.30 16.89 -1.15
C ARG A 81 -3.06 18.21 -1.07
N ARG A 82 -3.82 18.43 0.02
CA ARG A 82 -4.53 19.70 0.27
C ARG A 82 -3.59 20.82 0.71
N LEU A 83 -2.71 20.52 1.68
CA LEU A 83 -1.77 21.51 2.23
C LEU A 83 -0.83 22.04 1.14
N TYR A 84 -0.26 21.13 0.36
CA TYR A 84 0.69 21.46 -0.71
C TYR A 84 0.03 21.73 -2.07
N GLN A 85 -1.29 21.64 -2.15
CA GLN A 85 -2.08 21.82 -3.38
C GLN A 85 -1.53 20.99 -4.56
N VAL A 86 -1.20 19.71 -4.31
CA VAL A 86 -0.75 18.75 -5.32
C VAL A 86 -1.85 17.69 -5.54
N PRO A 87 -2.83 17.98 -6.42
CA PRO A 87 -3.96 17.10 -6.69
C PRO A 87 -3.56 16.00 -7.66
N VAL A 88 -2.90 14.94 -7.18
CA VAL A 88 -2.53 13.79 -8.03
C VAL A 88 -3.78 13.23 -8.71
N PRO A 89 -3.82 13.11 -10.05
CA PRO A 89 -4.99 12.65 -10.78
C PRO A 89 -5.33 11.19 -10.46
N PRO A 90 -6.62 10.80 -10.46
CA PRO A 90 -7.00 9.39 -10.34
C PRO A 90 -6.39 8.58 -11.49
N TYR A 91 -6.15 7.29 -11.24
CA TYR A 91 -5.50 6.35 -12.18
C TYR A 91 -4.04 6.65 -12.51
N SER A 92 -3.39 7.61 -11.82
CA SER A 92 -1.95 7.79 -11.92
C SER A 92 -1.20 6.56 -11.43
N ARG A 93 -0.11 6.21 -12.11
CA ARG A 93 0.79 5.12 -11.78
C ARG A 93 2.15 5.64 -11.34
N ASP A 94 3.00 4.79 -10.82
CA ASP A 94 4.35 5.13 -10.37
C ASP A 94 4.37 6.36 -9.44
N VAL A 95 3.33 6.48 -8.62
CA VAL A 95 3.21 7.58 -7.67
C VAL A 95 4.20 7.37 -6.53
N ALA A 96 5.02 8.38 -6.30
CA ALA A 96 5.94 8.40 -5.17
C ALA A 96 6.07 9.83 -4.63
N TYR A 97 6.35 9.96 -3.35
CA TYR A 97 6.47 11.27 -2.70
C TYR A 97 7.50 11.27 -1.58
N TYR A 98 7.94 12.47 -1.24
CA TYR A 98 8.78 12.74 -0.07
C TYR A 98 8.44 14.10 0.50
N GLU A 99 8.42 14.25 1.82
CA GLU A 99 8.12 15.52 2.49
C GLU A 99 9.29 15.95 3.34
N THR A 100 9.67 17.22 3.24
CA THR A 100 10.67 17.84 4.12
C THR A 100 10.03 19.01 4.84
N ASN A 101 10.16 19.00 6.16
CA ASN A 101 9.68 20.07 7.02
C ASN A 101 10.85 20.71 7.75
N ASN A 102 11.01 22.02 7.57
CA ASN A 102 11.88 22.82 8.40
C ASN A 102 11.13 24.07 8.88
N TRP A 103 11.69 24.77 9.86
CA TRP A 103 11.03 25.91 10.48
C TRP A 103 10.74 27.09 9.54
N LYS A 104 11.39 27.18 8.38
CA LYS A 104 11.18 28.26 7.37
C LYS A 104 10.35 27.85 6.19
N THR A 105 10.42 26.58 5.79
CA THR A 105 9.83 26.14 4.53
C THR A 105 9.54 24.66 4.58
N SER A 106 8.35 24.27 4.25
CA SER A 106 7.97 22.87 4.03
C SER A 106 7.88 22.59 2.55
N ARG A 107 8.31 21.40 2.12
CA ARG A 107 8.26 20.98 0.71
C ARG A 107 7.68 19.59 0.59
N LEU A 108 6.81 19.43 -0.40
CA LEU A 108 6.35 18.13 -0.86
C LEU A 108 6.90 17.89 -2.27
N TYR A 109 7.68 16.83 -2.39
CA TYR A 109 8.16 16.28 -3.66
C TYR A 109 7.20 15.18 -4.07
N THR A 110 6.71 15.21 -5.29
CA THR A 110 5.77 14.20 -5.78
C THR A 110 6.07 13.90 -7.24
N GLN A 111 6.06 12.61 -7.60
CA GLN A 111 6.10 12.19 -8.98
C GLN A 111 4.97 11.23 -9.29
N PHE A 112 4.50 11.24 -10.53
CA PHE A 112 3.47 10.31 -11.00
C PHE A 112 3.42 10.23 -12.51
N LEU A 113 3.13 9.04 -13.02
CA LEU A 113 2.83 8.79 -14.43
C LEU A 113 1.32 8.94 -14.64
N THR A 114 0.89 9.67 -15.66
CA THR A 114 -0.53 9.92 -15.92
C THR A 114 -0.84 9.95 -17.41
N SER A 115 -2.11 10.07 -17.80
CA SER A 115 -2.52 10.35 -19.18
C SER A 115 -2.45 11.85 -19.50
N ASN A 116 -2.61 12.23 -20.78
CA ASN A 116 -2.68 13.64 -21.17
C ASN A 116 -3.85 14.37 -20.49
N GLU A 117 -5.02 13.73 -20.39
CA GLU A 117 -6.19 14.28 -19.69
C GLU A 117 -5.92 14.42 -18.18
N GLY A 118 -5.16 13.47 -17.62
CA GLY A 118 -4.72 13.51 -16.23
C GLY A 118 -3.79 14.69 -15.97
N LEU A 119 -2.80 14.92 -16.86
CA LEU A 119 -1.91 16.08 -16.81
C LEU A 119 -2.68 17.40 -16.90
N GLU A 120 -3.59 17.55 -17.85
CA GLU A 120 -4.42 18.75 -17.98
C GLU A 120 -5.29 18.98 -16.74
N ARG A 121 -5.89 17.93 -16.19
CA ARG A 121 -6.67 18.01 -14.94
C ARG A 121 -5.81 18.48 -13.77
N PHE A 122 -4.61 17.91 -13.64
CA PHE A 122 -3.64 18.32 -12.62
C PHE A 122 -3.31 19.81 -12.74
N LEU A 123 -2.93 20.27 -13.93
CA LEU A 123 -2.57 21.65 -14.17
C LEU A 123 -3.73 22.62 -13.89
N ARG A 124 -4.93 22.32 -14.36
CA ARG A 124 -6.14 23.12 -14.06
C ARG A 124 -6.42 23.20 -12.56
N GLN A 125 -6.28 22.09 -11.84
CA GLN A 125 -6.52 22.03 -10.39
C GLN A 125 -5.44 22.77 -9.59
N THR A 126 -4.23 22.90 -10.13
CA THR A 126 -3.17 23.74 -9.54
C THR A 126 -3.27 25.21 -9.96
N GLY A 127 -4.25 25.58 -10.79
CA GLY A 127 -4.46 26.97 -11.22
C GLY A 127 -3.63 27.39 -12.43
N THR A 128 -3.19 26.43 -13.26
CA THR A 128 -2.40 26.69 -14.48
C THR A 128 -2.90 25.83 -15.66
N GLU A 129 -2.26 25.91 -16.79
CA GLU A 129 -2.63 25.21 -18.03
C GLU A 129 -1.40 24.61 -18.73
N ALA A 130 -1.66 23.67 -19.66
CA ALA A 130 -0.60 23.00 -20.42
C ALA A 130 0.20 23.99 -21.32
N THR A 131 -0.43 25.06 -21.74
CA THR A 131 0.19 26.14 -22.55
C THR A 131 1.26 26.92 -21.77
N ALA A 132 1.21 26.91 -20.44
CA ALA A 132 2.21 27.56 -19.60
C ALA A 132 3.51 26.76 -19.48
N LEU A 133 3.50 25.46 -19.83
CA LEU A 133 4.68 24.60 -19.84
C LEU A 133 5.64 25.03 -20.97
N LYS A 134 6.90 25.28 -20.58
CA LYS A 134 7.95 25.68 -21.53
C LYS A 134 8.82 24.50 -21.91
N MET A 135 8.93 24.24 -23.20
CA MET A 135 9.79 23.17 -23.72
C MET A 135 11.26 23.46 -23.41
N GLY A 136 12.01 22.44 -22.98
CA GLY A 136 13.42 22.55 -22.62
C GLY A 136 13.70 23.21 -21.28
N ASP A 137 12.65 23.65 -20.55
CA ASP A 137 12.81 24.21 -19.21
C ASP A 137 12.79 23.11 -18.15
N VAL A 138 13.67 23.20 -17.15
CA VAL A 138 13.73 22.37 -15.96
C VAL A 138 13.50 23.26 -14.75
N ALA A 139 12.23 23.44 -14.39
CA ALA A 139 11.80 24.34 -13.32
C ALA A 139 12.28 23.92 -11.93
N ILE A 140 12.57 22.63 -11.71
CA ILE A 140 13.05 22.10 -10.43
C ILE A 140 14.55 22.30 -10.32
N GLY A 141 14.97 23.10 -9.33
CA GLY A 141 16.36 23.46 -9.11
C GLY A 141 17.24 22.29 -8.69
N THR A 142 18.55 22.38 -8.96
CA THR A 142 19.55 21.33 -8.69
C THR A 142 19.53 20.85 -7.24
N ARG A 143 19.33 21.75 -6.28
CA ARG A 143 19.23 21.37 -4.86
C ARG A 143 18.07 20.42 -4.59
N ASP A 144 16.88 20.73 -5.15
CA ASP A 144 15.68 19.90 -4.95
C ASP A 144 15.81 18.57 -5.71
N GLN A 145 16.50 18.55 -6.86
CA GLN A 145 16.86 17.33 -7.57
C GLN A 145 17.75 16.41 -6.72
N GLN A 146 18.78 16.97 -6.09
CA GLN A 146 19.74 16.23 -5.26
C GLN A 146 19.08 15.64 -3.99
N VAL A 147 18.12 16.33 -3.39
CA VAL A 147 17.41 15.87 -2.18
C VAL A 147 16.76 14.50 -2.40
N ILE A 148 16.26 14.25 -3.59
CA ILE A 148 15.46 13.06 -3.93
C ILE A 148 16.04 12.26 -5.10
N GLY A 149 17.26 12.58 -5.56
CA GLY A 149 17.95 11.86 -6.61
C GLY A 149 17.29 11.95 -8.00
N TRP A 150 16.50 12.97 -8.28
CA TRP A 150 15.96 13.19 -9.62
C TRP A 150 17.04 13.67 -10.59
N SER A 151 16.99 13.19 -11.82
CA SER A 151 17.81 13.66 -12.92
C SER A 151 16.93 13.92 -14.15
N PHE A 152 17.06 15.09 -14.72
CA PHE A 152 16.30 15.51 -15.90
C PHE A 152 17.18 15.58 -17.17
N SER A 153 18.27 14.81 -17.18
CA SER A 153 19.22 14.70 -18.31
C SER A 153 18.90 13.53 -19.25
N GLY A 154 17.91 12.70 -18.94
CA GLY A 154 17.49 11.56 -19.75
C GLY A 154 16.73 11.97 -21.02
N PRO A 155 16.21 10.96 -21.77
CA PRO A 155 15.44 11.22 -22.99
C PRO A 155 14.22 12.11 -22.70
N GLY A 156 14.02 13.11 -23.59
CA GLY A 156 12.91 14.06 -23.54
C GLY A 156 11.88 13.81 -24.65
N PRO A 157 11.03 14.77 -24.95
CA PRO A 157 11.12 16.17 -24.55
C PRO A 157 10.70 16.46 -23.10
N TRP A 158 11.39 17.42 -22.49
CA TRP A 158 11.13 17.93 -21.15
C TRP A 158 10.44 19.28 -21.23
N TYR A 159 9.52 19.53 -20.30
CA TYR A 159 8.79 20.79 -20.17
C TYR A 159 8.82 21.23 -18.71
N GLY A 160 8.95 22.53 -18.47
CA GLY A 160 8.99 23.06 -17.12
C GLY A 160 8.07 24.26 -16.92
N LEU A 161 7.65 24.45 -15.68
CA LEU A 161 6.83 25.57 -15.24
C LEU A 161 7.10 25.89 -13.77
N VAL A 162 7.37 27.16 -13.46
CA VAL A 162 7.31 27.70 -12.10
C VAL A 162 5.99 28.41 -11.92
N HIS A 163 5.06 27.82 -11.20
CA HIS A 163 3.77 28.41 -10.88
C HIS A 163 3.79 29.05 -9.49
N LYS A 164 3.92 30.39 -9.46
CA LYS A 164 3.89 31.18 -8.22
C LYS A 164 2.47 31.61 -7.92
N GLN A 165 2.01 31.32 -6.72
CA GLN A 165 0.72 31.77 -6.22
C GLN A 165 0.90 32.84 -5.14
N LYS A 166 -0.17 33.59 -4.85
CA LYS A 166 -0.16 34.59 -3.77
C LYS A 166 -0.15 33.87 -2.42
N SER A 167 0.74 34.29 -1.52
CA SER A 167 0.76 33.79 -0.13
C SER A 167 -0.65 33.87 0.52
N PRO A 168 -1.09 32.82 1.27
CA PRO A 168 -0.32 31.66 1.76
C PRO A 168 -0.29 30.45 0.83
N SER A 169 -0.77 30.54 -0.39
CA SER A 169 -0.77 29.41 -1.33
C SER A 169 0.66 29.00 -1.72
N PRO A 170 0.91 27.68 -1.95
CA PRO A 170 2.23 27.19 -2.27
C PRO A 170 2.72 27.63 -3.64
N THR A 171 4.03 27.65 -3.83
CA THR A 171 4.66 27.73 -5.16
C THR A 171 4.94 26.33 -5.66
N HIS A 172 4.62 26.06 -6.94
CA HIS A 172 4.89 24.79 -7.59
C HIS A 172 5.99 24.92 -8.63
N ASP A 173 7.03 24.11 -8.52
CA ASP A 173 7.99 23.87 -9.60
C ASP A 173 7.60 22.55 -10.24
N ILE A 174 7.20 22.57 -11.49
CA ILE A 174 6.65 21.43 -12.24
C ILE A 174 7.59 21.10 -13.39
N VAL A 175 7.94 19.81 -13.53
CA VAL A 175 8.66 19.30 -14.70
C VAL A 175 7.86 18.11 -15.25
N VAL A 176 7.72 18.08 -16.57
CA VAL A 176 6.99 17.03 -17.29
C VAL A 176 7.91 16.41 -18.33
N ASN A 177 8.06 15.09 -18.26
CA ASN A 177 8.69 14.30 -19.32
C ASN A 177 7.62 13.75 -20.25
N ARG A 178 7.78 13.94 -21.55
CA ARG A 178 6.91 13.40 -22.59
C ARG A 178 7.64 12.46 -23.55
N SER A 179 8.63 11.70 -23.05
CA SER A 179 9.25 10.62 -23.85
C SER A 179 8.22 9.60 -24.31
N ASP A 180 7.22 9.30 -23.48
CA ASP A 180 5.97 8.66 -23.90
C ASP A 180 4.90 9.75 -24.11
N PRO A 181 4.49 10.04 -25.36
CA PRO A 181 3.50 11.07 -25.62
C PRO A 181 2.12 10.79 -25.04
N ALA A 182 1.76 9.51 -24.82
CA ALA A 182 0.47 9.12 -24.26
C ALA A 182 0.46 9.14 -22.73
N HIS A 183 1.62 8.92 -22.11
CA HIS A 183 1.76 8.79 -20.65
C HIS A 183 2.88 9.70 -20.14
N PRO A 184 2.64 10.99 -19.98
CA PRO A 184 3.62 11.91 -19.43
C PRO A 184 3.95 11.58 -17.97
N MET A 185 5.24 11.66 -17.62
CA MET A 185 5.74 11.59 -16.27
C MET A 185 5.85 13.00 -15.68
N VAL A 186 5.19 13.23 -14.55
CA VAL A 186 5.10 14.55 -13.90
C VAL A 186 5.90 14.53 -12.61
N TYR A 187 6.70 15.56 -12.42
CA TYR A 187 7.51 15.82 -11.23
C TYR A 187 7.11 17.17 -10.67
N VAL A 188 6.85 17.23 -9.39
CA VAL A 188 6.36 18.45 -8.72
C VAL A 188 7.12 18.67 -7.43
N VAL A 189 7.59 19.89 -7.21
CA VAL A 189 8.05 20.37 -5.91
C VAL A 189 7.10 21.49 -5.48
N SER A 190 6.29 21.22 -4.47
CA SER A 190 5.42 22.22 -3.86
C SER A 190 6.07 22.78 -2.61
N ARG A 191 6.18 24.11 -2.51
CA ARG A 191 6.80 24.82 -1.38
C ARG A 191 5.79 25.71 -0.68
N THR A 192 5.65 25.50 0.64
CA THR A 192 4.87 26.36 1.52
C THR A 192 5.79 27.09 2.48
N VAL A 193 5.48 28.34 2.76
CA VAL A 193 6.11 29.13 3.84
C VAL A 193 5.05 29.25 4.92
N PRO A 194 5.34 28.81 6.16
CA PRO A 194 4.40 28.90 7.29
C PRO A 194 4.05 30.35 7.61
#